data_1cec9800a2dbe794a40eb490b4328c3c
#
_entry.id   1cec9800a2dbe794a40eb490b4328c3c
#
_cell.length_a   1.000
_cell.length_b   1.000
_cell.length_c   1.000
_cell.angle_alpha   90.00
_cell.angle_beta   90.00
_cell.angle_gamma   90.00
#
_symmetry.space_group_name_H-M   'P 1'
#
loop_
_entity.id
_entity.type
_entity.pdbx_description
1 polymer ?
#
loop_
_entity_poly.entity_id
_entity_poly.type
_entity_poly.pdbx_seq_one_letter_code
_entity_poly.pdbx_strand_id
1 'polypeptide(L)'
;MTTVLLVRHGLTASTGHVLTGWTPGVGLDERGREQAKALAARLAPVPLAAIVTSPLERCQETAEAIAAARDGGPAPAADERVGECRYGDWTGKPLKELEKDPLWPVVQAHPSAVRFPGSAGESMLDMQHRAVTAVRDWNARLGKDATYLVCSHGDVIKAIVADSLGLHLDQCQRIVADPCSLTVIRYTPLRPFLIRLNDVGGAVDDLLPRPVAPDGAGHESDAVIGGGTGSGPDGSQGAALVGGEPGGAGG
;
A
#
# COMPACT_ATOMS: atom_id res chain seq x y z
N MET A 1 -5.31 13.28 -12.23
CA MET A 1 -4.74 12.77 -10.95
C MET A 1 -4.55 11.27 -11.11
N THR A 2 -3.58 10.64 -10.45
CA THR A 2 -3.38 9.18 -10.54
C THR A 2 -3.55 8.59 -9.16
N THR A 3 -4.29 7.48 -9.04
CA THR A 3 -4.53 6.82 -7.75
C THR A 3 -3.85 5.46 -7.75
N VAL A 4 -2.95 5.21 -6.79
CA VAL A 4 -2.33 3.91 -6.57
C VAL A 4 -2.97 3.20 -5.38
N LEU A 5 -3.36 1.96 -5.58
CA LEU A 5 -3.83 1.02 -4.58
C LEU A 5 -2.66 0.10 -4.21
N LEU A 6 -2.03 0.33 -3.07
CA LEU A 6 -0.96 -0.53 -2.55
C LEU A 6 -1.59 -1.66 -1.75
N VAL A 7 -1.29 -2.89 -2.12
CA VAL A 7 -1.78 -4.10 -1.47
C VAL A 7 -0.59 -4.91 -0.98
N ARG A 8 -0.55 -5.23 0.32
CA ARG A 8 0.39 -6.23 0.81
C ARG A 8 -0.11 -7.63 0.45
N HIS A 9 0.79 -8.52 0.04
CA HIS A 9 0.45 -9.93 -0.20
C HIS A 9 -0.26 -10.55 1.03
N GLY A 10 -1.06 -11.59 0.80
CA GLY A 10 -1.74 -12.35 1.85
C GLY A 10 -0.77 -13.15 2.73
N LEU A 11 -1.29 -13.77 3.78
CA LEU A 11 -0.52 -14.59 4.71
C LEU A 11 0.19 -15.74 4.00
N THR A 12 1.39 -16.06 4.50
CA THR A 12 2.17 -17.24 4.15
C THR A 12 2.48 -18.05 5.42
N ALA A 13 2.86 -19.29 5.30
CA ALA A 13 3.24 -20.11 6.45
C ALA A 13 4.41 -19.53 7.27
N SER A 14 5.24 -18.69 6.65
CA SER A 14 6.40 -18.05 7.29
C SER A 14 6.11 -16.66 7.87
N THR A 15 4.93 -16.08 7.59
CA THR A 15 4.60 -14.71 8.04
C THR A 15 4.65 -14.60 9.58
N GLY A 16 5.44 -13.64 10.09
CA GLY A 16 5.60 -13.40 11.53
C GLY A 16 6.61 -14.31 12.23
N HIS A 17 7.22 -15.26 11.52
CA HIS A 17 8.19 -16.19 12.11
C HIS A 17 9.56 -16.15 11.44
N VAL A 18 9.59 -15.96 10.13
CA VAL A 18 10.80 -15.99 9.31
C VAL A 18 10.86 -14.73 8.44
N LEU A 19 12.04 -14.14 8.32
CA LEU A 19 12.30 -13.06 7.38
C LEU A 19 12.47 -13.66 5.97
N THR A 20 11.34 -13.89 5.31
CA THR A 20 11.30 -14.63 4.04
C THR A 20 12.11 -13.98 2.92
N GLY A 21 12.05 -12.64 2.81
CA GLY A 21 12.78 -11.91 1.76
C GLY A 21 12.48 -12.44 0.35
N TRP A 22 13.54 -12.75 -0.39
CA TRP A 22 13.51 -13.27 -1.76
C TRP A 22 13.61 -14.80 -1.83
N THR A 23 13.30 -15.53 -0.75
CA THR A 23 13.23 -17.00 -0.79
C THR A 23 12.21 -17.44 -1.83
N PRO A 24 12.59 -18.27 -2.83
CA PRO A 24 11.66 -18.77 -3.83
C PRO A 24 10.70 -19.82 -3.26
N GLY A 25 9.57 -20.06 -3.95
CA GLY A 25 8.61 -21.09 -3.58
C GLY A 25 7.76 -20.77 -2.35
N VAL A 26 7.74 -19.49 -1.91
CA VAL A 26 6.90 -19.07 -0.77
C VAL A 26 5.63 -18.41 -1.30
N GLY A 27 4.61 -19.23 -1.50
CA GLY A 27 3.25 -18.82 -1.86
C GLY A 27 2.38 -18.50 -0.65
N LEU A 28 1.11 -18.20 -0.90
CA LEU A 28 0.10 -17.98 0.15
C LEU A 28 -0.24 -19.26 0.88
N ASP A 29 -0.46 -19.18 2.18
CA ASP A 29 -1.14 -20.26 2.93
C ASP A 29 -2.67 -20.20 2.67
N GLU A 30 -3.42 -21.12 3.26
CA GLU A 30 -4.87 -21.18 3.07
C GLU A 30 -5.56 -19.89 3.54
N ARG A 31 -5.16 -19.35 4.70
CA ARG A 31 -5.69 -18.08 5.22
C ARG A 31 -5.33 -16.90 4.31
N GLY A 32 -4.12 -16.90 3.75
CA GLY A 32 -3.69 -15.89 2.79
C GLY A 32 -4.50 -15.91 1.50
N ARG A 33 -4.88 -17.10 1.00
CA ARG A 33 -5.78 -17.23 -0.15
C ARG A 33 -7.18 -16.72 0.15
N GLU A 34 -7.72 -17.01 1.35
CA GLU A 34 -9.02 -16.47 1.77
C GLU A 34 -8.97 -14.94 1.92
N GLN A 35 -7.90 -14.38 2.49
CA GLN A 35 -7.71 -12.94 2.55
C GLN A 35 -7.65 -12.31 1.15
N ALA A 36 -6.89 -12.89 0.23
CA ALA A 36 -6.76 -12.40 -1.14
C ALA A 36 -8.10 -12.44 -1.87
N LYS A 37 -8.89 -13.51 -1.70
CA LYS A 37 -10.24 -13.65 -2.25
C LYS A 37 -11.21 -12.60 -1.71
N ALA A 38 -11.20 -12.36 -0.40
CA ALA A 38 -12.03 -11.35 0.24
C ALA A 38 -11.69 -9.94 -0.25
N LEU A 39 -10.39 -9.61 -0.34
CA LEU A 39 -9.94 -8.33 -0.89
C LEU A 39 -10.31 -8.20 -2.38
N ALA A 40 -10.15 -9.26 -3.17
CA ALA A 40 -10.50 -9.28 -4.58
C ALA A 40 -11.99 -8.97 -4.79
N ALA A 41 -12.89 -9.56 -4.00
CA ALA A 41 -14.32 -9.27 -4.05
C ALA A 41 -14.63 -7.80 -3.71
N ARG A 42 -13.96 -7.23 -2.71
CA ARG A 42 -14.10 -5.81 -2.35
C ARG A 42 -13.63 -4.88 -3.48
N LEU A 43 -12.54 -5.22 -4.15
CA LEU A 43 -11.96 -4.39 -5.21
C LEU A 43 -12.58 -4.63 -6.59
N ALA A 44 -13.41 -5.67 -6.77
CA ALA A 44 -14.01 -5.99 -8.06
C ALA A 44 -14.69 -4.80 -8.76
N PRO A 45 -15.45 -3.93 -8.08
CA PRO A 45 -16.10 -2.78 -8.72
C PRO A 45 -15.15 -1.64 -9.07
N VAL A 46 -13.91 -1.60 -8.55
CA VAL A 46 -12.95 -0.51 -8.82
C VAL A 46 -12.29 -0.73 -10.18
N PRO A 47 -12.47 0.12 -11.20
CA PRO A 47 -11.79 -0.04 -12.48
C PRO A 47 -10.29 0.17 -12.32
N LEU A 48 -9.49 -0.79 -12.78
CA LEU A 48 -8.02 -0.73 -12.73
C LEU A 48 -7.45 -0.60 -14.14
N ALA A 49 -6.60 0.40 -14.34
CA ALA A 49 -5.84 0.59 -15.57
C ALA A 49 -4.64 -0.38 -15.67
N ALA A 50 -4.12 -0.83 -14.54
CA ALA A 50 -3.03 -1.81 -14.45
C ALA A 50 -3.07 -2.54 -13.10
N ILE A 51 -2.54 -3.76 -13.09
CA ILE A 51 -2.18 -4.50 -11.88
C ILE A 51 -0.67 -4.77 -11.97
N VAL A 52 0.10 -4.15 -11.09
CA VAL A 52 1.55 -4.33 -10.98
C VAL A 52 1.82 -5.23 -9.78
N THR A 53 2.76 -6.14 -9.89
CA THR A 53 3.07 -7.06 -8.80
C THR A 53 4.57 -7.25 -8.61
N SER A 54 4.99 -7.44 -7.37
CA SER A 54 6.29 -8.05 -7.09
C SER A 54 6.41 -9.40 -7.80
N PRO A 55 7.60 -9.79 -8.30
CA PRO A 55 7.78 -11.09 -8.95
C PRO A 55 7.72 -12.29 -7.99
N LEU A 56 7.58 -12.06 -6.69
CA LEU A 56 7.54 -13.13 -5.69
C LEU A 56 6.16 -13.80 -5.62
N GLU A 57 6.13 -15.13 -5.52
CA GLU A 57 4.95 -15.97 -5.69
C GLU A 57 3.75 -15.50 -4.85
N ARG A 58 3.95 -15.17 -3.58
CA ARG A 58 2.91 -14.67 -2.67
C ARG A 58 2.22 -13.40 -3.15
N CYS A 59 2.97 -12.51 -3.86
CA CYS A 59 2.41 -11.31 -4.47
C CYS A 59 1.69 -11.63 -5.77
N GLN A 60 2.26 -12.54 -6.57
CA GLN A 60 1.64 -12.99 -7.82
C GLN A 60 0.30 -13.66 -7.54
N GLU A 61 0.24 -14.62 -6.60
CA GLU A 61 -1.01 -15.29 -6.20
C GLU A 61 -2.06 -14.27 -5.69
N THR A 62 -1.64 -13.27 -4.91
CA THR A 62 -2.56 -12.22 -4.43
C THR A 62 -3.07 -11.36 -5.59
N ALA A 63 -2.20 -10.95 -6.51
CA ALA A 63 -2.57 -10.14 -7.67
C ALA A 63 -3.44 -10.90 -8.66
N GLU A 64 -3.17 -12.20 -8.87
CA GLU A 64 -3.96 -13.09 -9.70
C GLU A 64 -5.38 -13.28 -9.14
N ALA A 65 -5.53 -13.46 -7.83
CA ALA A 65 -6.84 -13.53 -7.19
C ALA A 65 -7.66 -12.24 -7.42
N ILE A 66 -7.00 -11.07 -7.34
CA ILE A 66 -7.63 -9.77 -7.61
C ILE A 66 -7.99 -9.64 -9.09
N ALA A 67 -7.15 -10.09 -10.01
CA ALA A 67 -7.43 -10.06 -11.45
C ALA A 67 -8.59 -10.99 -11.82
N ALA A 68 -8.61 -12.21 -11.26
CA ALA A 68 -9.63 -13.21 -11.54
C ALA A 68 -11.04 -12.85 -11.07
N ALA A 69 -11.16 -11.92 -10.10
CA ALA A 69 -12.47 -11.44 -9.61
C ALA A 69 -13.11 -10.37 -10.53
N ARG A 70 -12.56 -10.12 -11.71
CA ARG A 70 -12.99 -9.08 -12.65
C ARG A 70 -13.38 -9.68 -14.00
N ASP A 71 -14.51 -9.22 -14.55
CA ASP A 71 -14.92 -9.54 -15.92
C ASP A 71 -14.12 -8.68 -16.91
N GLY A 72 -12.98 -9.22 -17.34
CA GLY A 72 -12.04 -8.46 -18.15
C GLY A 72 -11.23 -7.45 -17.32
N GLY A 73 -10.02 -7.22 -17.66
CA GLY A 73 -9.15 -6.31 -16.93
C GLY A 73 -7.68 -6.60 -17.23
N PRO A 74 -6.78 -5.78 -16.69
CA PRO A 74 -5.36 -5.98 -16.94
C PRO A 74 -4.85 -7.25 -16.24
N ALA A 75 -4.06 -8.04 -16.95
CA ALA A 75 -3.28 -9.10 -16.33
C ALA A 75 -2.20 -8.50 -15.42
N PRO A 76 -1.84 -9.18 -14.32
CA PRO A 76 -0.75 -8.74 -13.46
C PRO A 76 0.58 -8.66 -14.24
N ALA A 77 1.26 -7.53 -14.12
CA ALA A 77 2.57 -7.28 -14.70
C ALA A 77 3.63 -7.22 -13.60
N ALA A 78 4.64 -8.09 -13.67
CA ALA A 78 5.72 -8.10 -12.70
C ALA A 78 6.65 -6.90 -12.85
N ASP A 79 7.00 -6.26 -11.74
CA ASP A 79 8.01 -5.21 -11.66
C ASP A 79 8.91 -5.48 -10.43
N GLU A 80 10.17 -5.83 -10.67
CA GLU A 80 11.13 -6.15 -9.60
C GLU A 80 11.34 -4.98 -8.62
N ARG A 81 11.10 -3.75 -9.06
CA ARG A 81 11.29 -2.56 -8.25
C ARG A 81 10.30 -2.45 -7.08
N VAL A 82 9.17 -3.17 -7.16
CA VAL A 82 8.22 -3.30 -6.06
C VAL A 82 8.37 -4.64 -5.31
N GLY A 83 9.43 -5.40 -5.60
CA GLY A 83 9.81 -6.60 -4.85
C GLY A 83 10.26 -6.30 -3.43
N GLU A 84 10.27 -7.32 -2.57
CA GLU A 84 10.67 -7.20 -1.17
C GLU A 84 12.09 -6.65 -1.03
N CYS A 85 12.41 -6.09 0.13
CA CYS A 85 13.76 -5.70 0.47
C CYS A 85 14.70 -6.91 0.35
N ARG A 86 15.88 -6.71 -0.23
CA ARG A 86 16.91 -7.74 -0.32
C ARG A 86 17.68 -7.78 0.99
N TYR A 87 17.24 -8.65 1.90
CA TYR A 87 17.80 -8.77 3.25
C TYR A 87 19.16 -9.48 3.31
N GLY A 88 19.72 -9.88 2.16
CA GLY A 88 21.01 -10.52 2.10
C GLY A 88 21.08 -11.75 2.99
N ASP A 89 22.09 -11.83 3.86
CA ASP A 89 22.35 -12.96 4.77
C ASP A 89 21.27 -13.14 5.86
N TRP A 90 20.34 -12.20 6.00
CA TRP A 90 19.19 -12.34 6.89
C TRP A 90 18.01 -13.09 6.25
N THR A 91 18.01 -13.24 4.93
CA THR A 91 16.96 -13.94 4.19
C THR A 91 16.81 -15.38 4.68
N GLY A 92 15.58 -15.78 5.02
CA GLY A 92 15.26 -17.13 5.48
C GLY A 92 15.55 -17.39 6.97
N LYS A 93 16.08 -16.41 7.71
CA LYS A 93 16.34 -16.59 9.14
C LYS A 93 15.11 -16.37 9.99
N PRO A 94 14.96 -17.09 11.12
CA PRO A 94 13.93 -16.84 12.12
C PRO A 94 14.05 -15.42 12.71
N LEU A 95 12.93 -14.71 12.84
CA LEU A 95 12.94 -13.36 13.42
C LEU A 95 13.52 -13.33 14.83
N LYS A 96 13.24 -14.36 15.66
CA LYS A 96 13.81 -14.50 17.03
C LYS A 96 15.34 -14.57 17.08
N GLU A 97 15.97 -15.02 16.00
CA GLU A 97 17.44 -15.01 15.89
C GLU A 97 17.94 -13.62 15.50
N LEU A 98 17.25 -12.98 14.55
CA LEU A 98 17.56 -11.65 14.05
C LEU A 98 17.40 -10.56 15.12
N GLU A 99 16.48 -10.72 16.06
CA GLU A 99 16.31 -9.82 17.23
C GLU A 99 17.60 -9.69 18.08
N LYS A 100 18.51 -10.66 17.99
CA LYS A 100 19.79 -10.66 18.70
C LYS A 100 20.93 -10.06 17.88
N ASP A 101 20.72 -9.80 16.61
CA ASP A 101 21.72 -9.22 15.72
C ASP A 101 21.96 -7.74 16.06
N PRO A 102 23.22 -7.27 16.13
CA PRO A 102 23.52 -5.85 16.38
C PRO A 102 22.88 -4.87 15.40
N LEU A 103 22.55 -5.29 14.19
CA LEU A 103 21.84 -4.47 13.22
C LEU A 103 20.33 -4.30 13.54
N TRP A 104 19.74 -5.20 14.32
CA TRP A 104 18.31 -5.17 14.62
C TRP A 104 17.82 -3.86 15.22
N PRO A 105 18.45 -3.29 16.26
CA PRO A 105 18.05 -1.97 16.79
C PRO A 105 18.14 -0.86 15.76
N VAL A 106 19.09 -0.94 14.81
CA VAL A 106 19.23 0.04 13.73
C VAL A 106 18.06 -0.07 12.75
N VAL A 107 17.66 -1.29 12.38
CA VAL A 107 16.46 -1.52 11.55
C VAL A 107 15.20 -0.95 12.20
N GLN A 108 15.09 -1.04 13.52
CA GLN A 108 13.92 -0.53 14.25
C GLN A 108 13.91 1.01 14.39
N ALA A 109 15.05 1.63 14.70
CA ALA A 109 15.11 3.04 15.06
C ALA A 109 15.60 3.95 13.92
N HIS A 110 16.49 3.44 13.06
CA HIS A 110 17.19 4.20 12.03
C HIS A 110 17.26 3.44 10.70
N PRO A 111 16.10 3.07 10.08
CA PRO A 111 16.07 2.34 8.81
C PRO A 111 16.93 2.97 7.71
N SER A 112 17.05 4.29 7.67
CA SER A 112 17.88 5.00 6.67
C SER A 112 19.38 4.68 6.76
N ALA A 113 19.85 4.23 7.91
CA ALA A 113 21.24 3.82 8.12
C ALA A 113 21.49 2.33 7.82
N VAL A 114 20.43 1.56 7.51
CA VAL A 114 20.53 0.12 7.32
C VAL A 114 21.06 -0.23 5.93
N ARG A 115 22.06 -1.10 5.91
CA ARG A 115 22.42 -1.94 4.77
C ARG A 115 22.48 -3.39 5.25
N PHE A 116 21.67 -4.23 4.63
CA PHE A 116 21.63 -5.65 5.01
C PHE A 116 22.93 -6.38 4.63
N PRO A 117 23.36 -7.34 5.45
CA PRO A 117 24.67 -8.02 5.28
C PRO A 117 24.66 -8.96 4.07
N GLY A 118 25.87 -9.24 3.56
CA GLY A 118 26.09 -10.10 2.41
C GLY A 118 26.03 -9.37 1.07
N SER A 119 26.57 -10.00 0.03
CA SER A 119 26.69 -9.41 -1.31
C SER A 119 25.33 -9.15 -1.99
N ALA A 120 24.30 -9.86 -1.58
CA ALA A 120 22.92 -9.69 -2.08
C ALA A 120 22.08 -8.72 -1.23
N GLY A 121 22.64 -8.16 -0.14
CA GLY A 121 21.91 -7.22 0.73
C GLY A 121 21.85 -5.83 0.11
N GLU A 122 20.65 -5.22 0.10
CA GLU A 122 20.48 -3.81 -0.27
C GLU A 122 20.35 -2.92 0.98
N SER A 123 20.44 -1.60 0.80
CA SER A 123 20.08 -0.68 1.85
C SER A 123 18.56 -0.39 1.83
N MET A 124 18.01 0.00 2.98
CA MET A 124 16.62 0.46 3.04
C MET A 124 16.38 1.71 2.18
N LEU A 125 17.40 2.56 2.00
CA LEU A 125 17.35 3.72 1.09
C LEU A 125 17.28 3.28 -0.38
N ASP A 126 18.08 2.28 -0.80
CA ASP A 126 18.04 1.76 -2.17
C ASP A 126 16.66 1.13 -2.45
N MET A 127 16.12 0.37 -1.49
CA MET A 127 14.78 -0.21 -1.58
C MET A 127 13.71 0.88 -1.71
N GLN A 128 13.72 1.92 -0.86
CA GLN A 128 12.79 3.03 -0.97
C GLN A 128 12.92 3.72 -2.33
N HIS A 129 14.13 4.02 -2.76
CA HIS A 129 14.38 4.71 -4.02
C HIS A 129 13.80 3.97 -5.21
N ARG A 130 14.06 2.64 -5.34
CA ARG A 130 13.53 1.84 -6.45
C ARG A 130 12.00 1.73 -6.41
N ALA A 131 11.42 1.56 -5.22
CA ALA A 131 9.98 1.41 -5.06
C ALA A 131 9.22 2.71 -5.38
N VAL A 132 9.70 3.84 -4.89
CA VAL A 132 9.15 5.16 -5.18
C VAL A 132 9.31 5.52 -6.66
N THR A 133 10.46 5.21 -7.26
CA THR A 133 10.70 5.41 -8.70
C THR A 133 9.72 4.58 -9.53
N ALA A 134 9.46 3.31 -9.14
CA ALA A 134 8.47 2.48 -9.82
C ALA A 134 7.08 3.13 -9.81
N VAL A 135 6.63 3.61 -8.65
CA VAL A 135 5.32 4.29 -8.53
C VAL A 135 5.26 5.54 -9.40
N ARG A 136 6.31 6.37 -9.40
CA ARG A 136 6.37 7.60 -10.23
C ARG A 136 6.32 7.29 -11.73
N ASP A 137 7.05 6.25 -12.15
CA ASP A 137 7.06 5.82 -13.55
C ASP A 137 5.70 5.26 -13.99
N TRP A 138 5.04 4.47 -13.14
CA TRP A 138 3.70 3.97 -13.42
C TRP A 138 2.68 5.11 -13.47
N ASN A 139 2.77 6.10 -12.57
CA ASN A 139 1.94 7.29 -12.62
C ASN A 139 2.12 8.06 -13.95
N ALA A 140 3.36 8.23 -14.40
CA ALA A 140 3.65 8.90 -15.66
C ALA A 140 3.16 8.11 -16.88
N ARG A 141 3.33 6.78 -16.87
CA ARG A 141 2.92 5.87 -17.97
C ARG A 141 1.40 5.80 -18.14
N LEU A 142 0.67 5.68 -17.03
CA LEU A 142 -0.79 5.53 -17.07
C LEU A 142 -1.52 6.86 -17.26
N GLY A 143 -0.86 7.97 -16.94
CA GLY A 143 -1.37 9.31 -17.15
C GLY A 143 -2.46 9.73 -16.17
N LYS A 144 -3.20 10.77 -16.57
CA LYS A 144 -4.22 11.39 -15.71
C LYS A 144 -5.43 10.47 -15.53
N ASP A 145 -5.99 10.55 -14.33
CA ASP A 145 -7.26 9.90 -13.92
C ASP A 145 -7.23 8.37 -13.90
N ALA A 146 -6.03 7.80 -13.99
CA ALA A 146 -5.86 6.36 -13.87
C ALA A 146 -5.89 5.92 -12.38
N THR A 147 -6.55 4.79 -12.14
CA THR A 147 -6.44 4.02 -10.89
C THR A 147 -5.75 2.71 -11.22
N TYR A 148 -4.73 2.34 -10.47
CA TYR A 148 -4.01 1.09 -10.66
C TYR A 148 -3.61 0.47 -9.32
N LEU A 149 -3.28 -0.81 -9.34
CA LEU A 149 -2.93 -1.58 -8.16
C LEU A 149 -1.47 -1.99 -8.21
N VAL A 150 -0.81 -1.94 -7.05
CA VAL A 150 0.53 -2.49 -6.83
C VAL A 150 0.47 -3.50 -5.68
N CYS A 151 0.67 -4.79 -5.99
CA CYS A 151 0.80 -5.83 -4.99
C CYS A 151 2.28 -5.99 -4.58
N SER A 152 2.57 -5.77 -3.30
CA SER A 152 3.93 -5.69 -2.79
C SER A 152 4.03 -6.21 -1.34
N HIS A 153 5.01 -5.75 -0.59
CA HIS A 153 5.44 -6.22 0.72
C HIS A 153 5.36 -5.13 1.78
N GLY A 154 5.40 -5.53 3.04
CA GLY A 154 5.22 -4.62 4.16
C GLY A 154 6.21 -3.46 4.15
N ASP A 155 7.51 -3.73 4.12
CA ASP A 155 8.53 -2.69 4.20
C ASP A 155 8.54 -1.77 2.97
N VAL A 156 8.26 -2.33 1.79
CA VAL A 156 8.15 -1.57 0.54
C VAL A 156 6.97 -0.58 0.59
N ILE A 157 5.80 -1.05 1.03
CA ILE A 157 4.61 -0.20 1.17
C ILE A 157 4.84 0.91 2.20
N LYS A 158 5.41 0.57 3.37
CA LYS A 158 5.77 1.55 4.40
C LYS A 158 6.71 2.64 3.87
N ALA A 159 7.71 2.24 3.07
CA ALA A 159 8.67 3.16 2.48
C ALA A 159 8.03 4.09 1.43
N ILE A 160 7.11 3.59 0.59
CA ILE A 160 6.33 4.38 -0.37
C ILE A 160 5.42 5.37 0.38
N VAL A 161 4.74 4.93 1.43
CA VAL A 161 3.87 5.80 2.24
C VAL A 161 4.68 6.90 2.92
N ALA A 162 5.86 6.56 3.49
CA ALA A 162 6.74 7.54 4.11
C ALA A 162 7.16 8.64 3.11
N ASP A 163 7.58 8.27 1.89
CA ASP A 163 7.91 9.24 0.82
C ASP A 163 6.69 10.11 0.48
N SER A 164 5.51 9.51 0.31
CA SER A 164 4.30 10.24 -0.06
C SER A 164 3.85 11.26 0.98
N LEU A 165 4.18 11.05 2.24
CA LEU A 165 3.87 11.95 3.36
C LEU A 165 5.02 12.91 3.68
N GLY A 166 6.16 12.84 2.96
CA GLY A 166 7.34 13.63 3.25
C GLY A 166 8.01 13.25 4.58
N LEU A 167 7.78 12.03 5.06
CA LEU A 167 8.41 11.51 6.26
C LEU A 167 9.82 11.02 5.96
N HIS A 168 10.75 11.28 6.88
CA HIS A 168 12.05 10.62 6.84
C HIS A 168 11.88 9.10 6.92
N LEU A 169 12.71 8.33 6.21
CA LEU A 169 12.60 6.87 6.18
C LEU A 169 12.64 6.24 7.58
N ASP A 170 13.32 6.85 8.55
CA ASP A 170 13.33 6.40 9.95
C ASP A 170 11.94 6.40 10.61
N GLN A 171 10.96 7.02 10.01
CA GLN A 171 9.59 7.01 10.51
C GLN A 171 8.73 5.89 9.91
N CYS A 172 9.25 5.13 8.93
CA CYS A 172 8.48 4.12 8.21
C CYS A 172 7.97 2.99 9.13
N GLN A 173 8.67 2.69 10.23
CA GLN A 173 8.23 1.67 11.19
C GLN A 173 6.97 2.05 12.00
N ARG A 174 6.56 3.33 11.95
CA ARG A 174 5.27 3.80 12.53
C ARG A 174 4.07 3.48 11.64
N ILE A 175 4.32 3.04 10.41
CA ILE A 175 3.29 2.72 9.43
C ILE A 175 3.02 1.22 9.52
N VAL A 176 1.75 0.85 9.59
CA VAL A 176 1.32 -0.55 9.58
C VAL A 176 0.86 -0.92 8.16
N ALA A 177 1.21 -2.13 7.74
CA ALA A 177 0.73 -2.72 6.50
C ALA A 177 0.49 -4.22 6.74
N ASP A 178 -0.72 -4.59 7.08
CA ASP A 178 -1.11 -5.98 7.36
C ASP A 178 -1.27 -6.81 6.07
N PRO A 179 -1.18 -8.14 6.14
CA PRO A 179 -1.46 -9.00 4.98
C PRO A 179 -2.83 -8.72 4.36
N CYS A 180 -2.88 -8.57 3.04
CA CYS A 180 -4.07 -8.16 2.26
C CYS A 180 -4.69 -6.81 2.68
N SER A 181 -3.94 -5.95 3.38
CA SER A 181 -4.39 -4.58 3.62
C SER A 181 -4.31 -3.74 2.35
N LEU A 182 -5.22 -2.78 2.26
CA LEU A 182 -5.28 -1.78 1.21
C LEU A 182 -4.79 -0.43 1.74
N THR A 183 -3.80 0.15 1.08
CA THR A 183 -3.37 1.52 1.28
C THR A 183 -3.55 2.29 -0.03
N VAL A 184 -4.15 3.47 0.01
CA VAL A 184 -4.50 4.25 -1.17
C VAL A 184 -3.82 5.61 -1.13
N ILE A 185 -3.07 5.92 -2.18
CA ILE A 185 -2.41 7.22 -2.35
C ILE A 185 -2.90 7.83 -3.66
N ARG A 186 -3.35 9.07 -3.60
CA ARG A 186 -3.73 9.87 -4.76
C ARG A 186 -2.65 10.90 -5.05
N TYR A 187 -2.08 10.85 -6.23
CA TYR A 187 -1.08 11.80 -6.71
C TYR A 187 -1.75 12.89 -7.52
N THR A 188 -1.59 14.14 -7.08
CA THR A 188 -1.99 15.33 -7.82
C THR A 188 -0.75 16.02 -8.42
N PRO A 189 -0.90 17.03 -9.29
CA PRO A 189 0.23 17.80 -9.78
C PRO A 189 1.05 18.48 -8.68
N LEU A 190 0.44 18.79 -7.54
CA LEU A 190 1.09 19.53 -6.45
C LEU A 190 1.67 18.59 -5.40
N ARG A 191 0.93 17.55 -4.99
CA ARG A 191 1.34 16.66 -3.90
C ARG A 191 0.56 15.36 -3.86
N PRO A 192 1.09 14.30 -3.25
CA PRO A 192 0.33 13.09 -2.93
C PRO A 192 -0.59 13.30 -1.71
N PHE A 193 -1.69 12.54 -1.68
CA PHE A 193 -2.61 12.44 -0.54
C PHE A 193 -2.76 10.99 -0.15
N LEU A 194 -2.54 10.68 1.13
CA LEU A 194 -2.86 9.38 1.70
C LEU A 194 -4.38 9.34 1.99
N ILE A 195 -5.12 8.53 1.24
CA ILE A 195 -6.58 8.42 1.33
C ILE A 195 -7.00 7.32 2.30
N ARG A 196 -6.30 6.18 2.25
CA ARG A 196 -6.49 5.03 3.17
C ARG A 196 -5.14 4.50 3.59
N LEU A 197 -5.05 4.03 4.81
CA LEU A 197 -3.87 3.36 5.34
C LEU A 197 -4.29 2.09 6.05
N ASN A 198 -3.66 0.96 5.67
CA ASN A 198 -3.84 -0.35 6.31
C ASN A 198 -5.31 -0.78 6.44
N ASP A 199 -6.12 -0.53 5.43
CA ASP A 199 -7.53 -0.92 5.42
C ASP A 199 -7.66 -2.43 5.15
N VAL A 200 -8.16 -3.17 6.13
CA VAL A 200 -8.35 -4.63 6.08
C VAL A 200 -9.83 -5.04 5.91
N GLY A 201 -10.73 -4.09 5.71
CA GLY A 201 -12.18 -4.35 5.52
C GLY A 201 -12.96 -3.08 5.17
N GLY A 202 -14.28 -3.24 4.95
CA GLY A 202 -15.20 -2.15 4.65
C GLY A 202 -15.46 -1.91 3.16
N ALA A 203 -16.39 -0.99 2.87
CA ALA A 203 -16.78 -0.61 1.51
C ALA A 203 -15.68 0.16 0.78
N VAL A 204 -15.73 0.17 -0.55
CA VAL A 204 -14.75 0.84 -1.43
C VAL A 204 -15.41 1.82 -2.40
N ASP A 205 -16.64 2.24 -2.11
CA ASP A 205 -17.45 3.10 -2.98
C ASP A 205 -16.79 4.46 -3.25
N ASP A 206 -15.98 4.96 -2.31
CA ASP A 206 -15.18 6.17 -2.43
C ASP A 206 -14.02 6.05 -3.45
N LEU A 207 -13.67 4.83 -3.89
CA LEU A 207 -12.66 4.56 -4.92
C LEU A 207 -13.28 4.46 -6.33
N LEU A 208 -14.61 4.43 -6.45
CA LEU A 208 -15.26 4.38 -7.75
C LEU A 208 -15.11 5.73 -8.46
N PRO A 209 -15.01 5.74 -9.81
CA PRO A 209 -15.02 6.96 -10.58
C PRO A 209 -16.31 7.72 -10.30
N ARG A 210 -16.19 9.00 -9.95
CA ARG A 210 -17.35 9.88 -9.85
C ARG A 210 -17.79 10.30 -11.26
N PRO A 211 -19.10 10.39 -11.51
CA PRO A 211 -19.58 10.98 -12.75
C PRO A 211 -18.98 12.37 -12.94
N VAL A 212 -18.39 12.62 -14.09
CA VAL A 212 -17.89 13.97 -14.43
C VAL A 212 -19.09 14.88 -14.59
N ALA A 213 -19.19 15.91 -13.73
CA ALA A 213 -20.20 16.94 -13.91
C ALA A 213 -19.94 17.67 -15.24
N PRO A 214 -20.99 17.97 -16.04
CA PRO A 214 -20.85 18.53 -17.38
C PRO A 214 -20.27 19.96 -17.40
N ASP A 215 -20.18 20.64 -16.29
CA ASP A 215 -19.66 22.01 -16.22
C ASP A 215 -18.38 22.05 -15.37
N GLY A 216 -17.25 22.00 -16.07
CA GLY A 216 -15.92 22.03 -15.48
C GLY A 216 -15.47 23.40 -15.02
N ALA A 217 -15.91 23.85 -13.86
CA ALA A 217 -15.19 24.86 -13.08
C ALA A 217 -14.22 24.11 -12.16
N GLY A 218 -13.11 23.63 -12.70
CA GLY A 218 -12.02 23.08 -11.91
C GLY A 218 -11.34 24.18 -11.13
N HIS A 219 -11.50 24.19 -9.81
CA HIS A 219 -10.60 24.99 -8.96
C HIS A 219 -9.20 24.39 -9.04
N GLU A 220 -8.19 25.23 -9.26
CA GLU A 220 -6.77 24.83 -9.28
C GLU A 220 -6.24 24.35 -7.91
N SER A 221 -7.09 24.33 -6.88
CA SER A 221 -6.73 23.88 -5.53
C SER A 221 -6.93 22.37 -5.36
N ASP A 222 -5.89 21.66 -4.92
CA ASP A 222 -5.92 20.24 -4.64
C ASP A 222 -6.24 19.90 -3.16
N ALA A 223 -6.40 20.91 -2.31
CA ALA A 223 -6.72 20.76 -0.90
C ALA A 223 -7.73 21.81 -0.42
N VAL A 224 -8.60 21.43 0.51
CA VAL A 224 -9.57 22.32 1.17
C VAL A 224 -9.12 22.61 2.60
N ILE A 225 -9.14 23.88 3.00
CA ILE A 225 -8.91 24.27 4.40
C ILE A 225 -10.03 23.66 5.26
N GLY A 226 -9.67 22.94 6.32
CA GLY A 226 -10.61 22.21 7.17
C GLY A 226 -10.75 20.72 6.85
N GLY A 227 -9.96 20.22 5.87
CA GLY A 227 -9.88 18.82 5.46
C GLY A 227 -10.64 18.52 4.17
N GLY A 228 -10.06 17.65 3.36
CA GLY A 228 -10.58 17.25 2.07
C GLY A 228 -9.61 17.47 0.93
N THR A 229 -9.86 16.84 -0.21
CA THR A 229 -8.97 16.86 -1.39
C THR A 229 -9.40 17.88 -2.45
N GLY A 230 -10.02 18.97 -2.16
CA GLY A 230 -10.30 20.09 -3.07
C GLY A 230 -10.98 19.83 -4.43
N SER A 231 -11.19 18.60 -4.82
CA SER A 231 -11.74 18.24 -6.13
C SER A 231 -13.13 17.64 -6.06
N GLY A 232 -14.09 18.38 -5.53
CA GLY A 232 -15.51 17.96 -5.56
C GLY A 232 -16.45 19.15 -5.44
N PRO A 233 -17.50 19.23 -6.28
CA PRO A 233 -18.47 20.32 -6.24
C PRO A 233 -19.48 20.20 -5.10
N ASP A 234 -19.30 19.27 -4.16
CA ASP A 234 -20.31 19.13 -3.10
C ASP A 234 -19.66 18.72 -1.76
N GLY A 235 -19.71 19.69 -0.82
CA GLY A 235 -19.40 19.47 0.58
C GLY A 235 -20.52 18.68 1.27
N SER A 236 -20.84 17.48 0.81
CA SER A 236 -21.74 16.59 1.53
C SER A 236 -21.08 16.18 2.83
N GLN A 237 -21.63 16.70 3.88
CA GLN A 237 -21.30 16.59 5.28
C GLN A 237 -20.97 15.15 5.67
N GLY A 238 -19.76 14.96 6.16
CA GLY A 238 -19.40 13.77 6.93
C GLY A 238 -20.41 13.59 8.07
N ALA A 239 -20.89 12.38 8.23
CA ALA A 239 -21.86 12.00 9.23
C ALA A 239 -21.48 12.55 10.61
N ALA A 240 -22.41 13.27 11.19
CA ALA A 240 -22.32 13.78 12.54
C ALA A 240 -22.01 12.63 13.51
N LEU A 241 -20.94 12.79 14.26
CA LEU A 241 -20.73 12.04 15.48
C LEU A 241 -21.93 12.26 16.39
N VAL A 242 -22.63 11.19 16.69
CA VAL A 242 -23.73 11.18 17.64
C VAL A 242 -23.16 11.63 19.00
N GLY A 243 -23.49 12.85 19.37
CA GLY A 243 -23.22 13.38 20.69
C GLY A 243 -24.04 12.60 21.71
N GLY A 244 -23.38 11.97 22.68
CA GLY A 244 -24.03 11.40 23.85
C GLY A 244 -24.71 12.51 24.65
N GLU A 245 -25.97 12.31 24.98
CA GLU A 245 -26.72 13.18 25.88
C GLU A 245 -26.09 13.20 27.27
N PRO A 246 -25.98 14.37 27.94
CA PRO A 246 -25.65 14.41 29.33
C PRO A 246 -26.92 14.04 30.14
N GLY A 247 -26.85 12.93 30.86
CA GLY A 247 -27.90 12.49 31.79
C GLY A 247 -28.18 13.55 32.84
N GLY A 248 -29.45 14.00 32.88
CA GLY A 248 -29.96 14.87 33.87
C GLY A 248 -29.98 14.17 35.23
N ALA A 249 -29.39 14.80 36.23
CA ALA A 249 -29.62 14.51 37.63
C ALA A 249 -30.80 15.36 38.10
N GLY A 250 -31.90 14.68 38.38
CA GLY A 250 -33.00 15.25 39.11
C GLY A 250 -33.03 14.68 40.51
N GLY A 251 -33.33 15.51 41.47
CA GLY A 251 -33.64 15.15 42.85
C GLY A 251 -32.83 15.90 43.85
#